data_a0f8c03708c3c9b8d9fd78a9aa03d6df
#
_entry.id   a0f8c03708c3c9b8d9fd78a9aa03d6df
#
_cell.length_a   1.000
_cell.length_b   1.000
_cell.length_c   1.000
_cell.angle_alpha   90.00
_cell.angle_beta   90.00
_cell.angle_gamma   90.00
#
_symmetry.space_group_name_H-M   'P 1'
#
loop_
_entity.id
_entity.type
_entity.pdbx_description
1 polymer ?
#
loop_
_entity_poly.entity_id
_entity_poly.type
_entity_poly.pdbx_seq_one_letter_code
_entity_poly.pdbx_strand_id
1 'polypeptide(L)'
;IDTDQPTSLLGGLSPTRFMLRHWHKAPLLVRQAWPGIAPPLTRSELFTLAARDNVESRLIVREGRHWALRQGPLPRRGLPPLSRPNWTLLVQGLDLHVDAAHALLARFRFVPAARLDDLMLSYASDGGGVGPHIDSYDVFLLQVSGRRRWRYGRCAQPVLRAGVPLKMLSHFEPTESHLLEPGDMLYLPPGWAHEGTAVGADCMTASVGFR
;
A
#
# COMPACT_ATOMS: atom_id res chain seq x y z
N ILE A 1 -14.90 -13.87 13.66
CA ILE A 1 -15.53 -13.29 12.44
C ILE A 1 -16.36 -14.40 11.81
N ASP A 2 -17.66 -14.14 11.58
CA ASP A 2 -18.50 -15.05 10.77
C ASP A 2 -18.06 -14.96 9.32
N THR A 3 -17.56 -16.06 8.77
CA THR A 3 -16.98 -16.10 7.43
C THR A 3 -18.03 -16.18 6.31
N ASP A 4 -19.30 -16.39 6.65
CA ASP A 4 -20.39 -16.49 5.67
C ASP A 4 -21.23 -15.20 5.58
N GLN A 5 -21.03 -14.25 6.49
CA GLN A 5 -21.71 -12.96 6.46
C GLN A 5 -21.06 -12.00 5.46
N PRO A 6 -21.83 -11.35 4.58
CA PRO A 6 -21.33 -10.29 3.71
C PRO A 6 -20.74 -9.12 4.50
N THR A 7 -19.66 -8.52 3.99
CA THR A 7 -19.03 -7.35 4.59
C THR A 7 -18.77 -6.25 3.57
N SER A 8 -18.95 -4.99 3.96
CA SER A 8 -18.60 -3.84 3.13
C SER A 8 -17.12 -3.84 2.75
N LEU A 9 -16.24 -4.30 3.65
CA LEU A 9 -14.81 -4.40 3.42
C LEU A 9 -14.48 -5.22 2.15
N LEU A 10 -15.28 -6.23 1.84
CA LEU A 10 -15.13 -7.09 0.67
C LEU A 10 -16.18 -6.80 -0.43
N GLY A 11 -16.74 -5.61 -0.46
CA GLY A 11 -17.70 -5.19 -1.49
C GLY A 11 -19.03 -5.95 -1.44
N GLY A 12 -19.46 -6.35 -0.25
CA GLY A 12 -20.68 -7.17 -0.07
C GLY A 12 -20.45 -8.67 -0.27
N LEU A 13 -19.22 -9.10 -0.53
CA LEU A 13 -18.90 -10.53 -0.48
C LEU A 13 -18.73 -10.99 0.97
N SER A 14 -19.09 -12.24 1.24
CA SER A 14 -18.63 -12.89 2.46
C SER A 14 -17.15 -13.30 2.32
N PRO A 15 -16.41 -13.44 3.44
CA PRO A 15 -15.05 -13.99 3.41
C PRO A 15 -14.96 -15.31 2.61
N THR A 16 -15.86 -16.25 2.83
CA THR A 16 -15.90 -17.51 2.08
C THR A 16 -16.00 -17.28 0.56
N ARG A 17 -16.86 -16.37 0.11
CA ARG A 17 -17.00 -16.06 -1.33
C ARG A 17 -15.76 -15.32 -1.87
N PHE A 18 -15.15 -14.44 -1.07
CA PHE A 18 -13.92 -13.78 -1.43
C PHE A 18 -12.77 -14.79 -1.64
N MET A 19 -12.57 -15.73 -0.69
CA MET A 19 -11.57 -16.80 -0.81
C MET A 19 -11.78 -17.67 -2.06
N LEU A 20 -13.01 -17.96 -2.41
CA LEU A 20 -13.33 -18.75 -3.60
C LEU A 20 -13.04 -18.01 -4.91
N ARG A 21 -13.30 -16.70 -4.98
CA ARG A 21 -13.29 -15.94 -6.24
C ARG A 21 -12.03 -15.13 -6.46
N HIS A 22 -11.44 -14.59 -5.39
CA HIS A 22 -10.39 -13.57 -5.49
C HIS A 22 -9.05 -14.01 -4.88
N TRP A 23 -9.06 -14.67 -3.72
CA TRP A 23 -7.84 -15.05 -3.02
C TRP A 23 -6.92 -15.89 -3.91
N HIS A 24 -5.65 -15.44 -4.10
CA HIS A 24 -4.66 -15.99 -5.04
C HIS A 24 -5.10 -16.05 -6.52
N LYS A 25 -6.20 -15.40 -6.91
CA LYS A 25 -6.80 -15.58 -8.24
C LYS A 25 -6.98 -14.31 -9.04
N ALA A 26 -7.69 -13.33 -8.48
CA ALA A 26 -8.11 -12.14 -9.22
C ALA A 26 -8.18 -10.90 -8.32
N PRO A 27 -7.84 -9.71 -8.82
CA PRO A 27 -8.03 -8.45 -8.11
C PRO A 27 -9.48 -8.22 -7.72
N LEU A 28 -9.66 -7.39 -6.70
CA LEU A 28 -10.96 -6.89 -6.29
C LEU A 28 -10.85 -5.40 -5.95
N LEU A 29 -11.53 -4.57 -6.72
CA LEU A 29 -11.72 -3.16 -6.39
C LEU A 29 -13.02 -3.01 -5.60
N VAL A 30 -12.94 -2.40 -4.42
CA VAL A 30 -14.10 -2.11 -3.58
C VAL A 30 -14.17 -0.60 -3.37
N ARG A 31 -15.22 0.02 -3.89
CA ARG A 31 -15.51 1.41 -3.61
C ARG A 31 -16.14 1.53 -2.23
N GLN A 32 -15.68 2.50 -1.44
CA GLN A 32 -16.15 2.73 -0.07
C GLN A 32 -16.20 1.42 0.77
N ALA A 33 -15.13 0.64 0.68
CA ALA A 33 -14.93 -0.55 1.52
C ALA A 33 -15.01 -0.17 3.02
N TRP A 34 -14.55 1.05 3.34
CA TRP A 34 -14.60 1.62 4.68
C TRP A 34 -14.96 3.11 4.63
N PRO A 35 -16.26 3.44 4.55
CA PRO A 35 -16.70 4.83 4.52
C PRO A 35 -16.25 5.59 5.78
N GLY A 36 -15.76 6.82 5.57
CA GLY A 36 -15.34 7.69 6.67
C GLY A 36 -14.05 7.26 7.39
N ILE A 37 -13.27 6.37 6.78
CA ILE A 37 -11.98 5.98 7.37
C ILE A 37 -11.07 7.20 7.57
N ALA A 38 -10.40 7.22 8.72
CA ALA A 38 -9.29 8.13 8.99
C ALA A 38 -7.96 7.36 8.99
N PRO A 39 -6.84 7.99 8.65
CA PRO A 39 -5.52 7.37 8.80
C PRO A 39 -5.31 6.95 10.26
N PRO A 40 -4.61 5.82 10.52
CA PRO A 40 -4.35 5.35 11.88
C PRO A 40 -3.47 6.29 12.70
N LEU A 41 -2.79 7.22 12.02
CA LEU A 41 -2.05 8.34 12.61
C LEU A 41 -1.92 9.48 11.59
N THR A 42 -1.62 10.66 12.09
CA THR A 42 -1.38 11.85 11.26
C THR A 42 -0.05 11.75 10.51
N ARG A 43 0.09 12.54 9.45
CA ARG A 43 1.37 12.68 8.72
C ARG A 43 2.54 13.04 9.65
N SER A 44 2.33 13.95 10.62
CA SER A 44 3.36 14.38 11.57
C SER A 44 3.81 13.23 12.46
N GLU A 45 2.88 12.45 12.97
CA GLU A 45 3.18 11.26 13.78
C GLU A 45 3.90 10.19 12.96
N LEU A 46 3.51 9.96 11.69
CA LEU A 46 4.21 9.04 10.79
C LEU A 46 5.67 9.45 10.59
N PHE A 47 5.93 10.75 10.38
CA PHE A 47 7.30 11.25 10.21
C PHE A 47 8.12 11.13 11.50
N THR A 48 7.47 11.32 12.66
CA THR A 48 8.11 11.13 13.96
C THR A 48 8.45 9.65 14.20
N LEU A 49 7.55 8.75 13.81
CA LEU A 49 7.75 7.31 13.92
C LEU A 49 8.90 6.83 13.03
N ALA A 50 8.98 7.31 11.79
CA ALA A 50 10.03 6.97 10.83
C ALA A 50 11.44 7.37 11.27
N ALA A 51 11.56 8.26 12.28
CA ALA A 51 12.84 8.69 12.84
C ALA A 51 13.38 7.75 13.93
N ARG A 52 12.61 6.76 14.39
CA ARG A 52 13.00 5.84 15.46
C ARG A 52 13.89 4.72 14.93
N ASP A 53 14.88 4.31 15.69
CA ASP A 53 15.82 3.24 15.31
C ASP A 53 15.17 1.85 15.24
N ASN A 54 14.10 1.64 16.01
CA ASN A 54 13.37 0.37 16.06
C ASN A 54 12.17 0.31 15.08
N VAL A 55 12.09 1.24 14.13
CA VAL A 55 11.03 1.32 13.14
C VAL A 55 11.61 1.18 11.73
N GLU A 56 11.20 0.14 11.03
CA GLU A 56 11.59 -0.02 9.64
C GLU A 56 10.90 1.03 8.76
N SER A 57 11.71 1.90 8.15
CA SER A 57 11.21 2.93 7.25
C SER A 57 12.09 3.07 6.02
N ARG A 58 11.49 3.50 4.91
CA ARG A 58 12.16 3.69 3.62
C ARG A 58 11.67 4.98 2.97
N LEU A 59 12.61 5.78 2.49
CA LEU A 59 12.34 6.97 1.67
C LEU A 59 12.73 6.68 0.24
N ILE A 60 11.78 6.86 -0.66
CA ILE A 60 11.97 6.72 -2.11
C ILE A 60 11.77 8.09 -2.73
N VAL A 61 12.71 8.52 -3.56
CA VAL A 61 12.66 9.79 -4.29
C VAL A 61 12.92 9.52 -5.77
N ARG A 62 12.07 10.08 -6.64
CA ARG A 62 12.24 10.00 -8.09
C ARG A 62 12.55 11.38 -8.67
N GLU A 63 13.64 11.44 -9.45
CA GLU A 63 14.05 12.61 -10.24
C GLU A 63 14.17 12.22 -11.71
N GLY A 64 13.16 12.53 -12.50
CA GLY A 64 13.08 12.07 -13.87
C GLY A 64 13.10 10.54 -13.95
N ARG A 65 14.19 9.99 -14.51
CA ARG A 65 14.42 8.53 -14.60
C ARG A 65 15.25 7.96 -13.44
N HIS A 66 15.79 8.81 -12.58
CA HIS A 66 16.62 8.41 -11.46
C HIS A 66 15.75 8.10 -10.24
N TRP A 67 16.08 7.02 -9.53
CA TRP A 67 15.43 6.59 -8.31
C TRP A 67 16.45 6.46 -7.19
N ALA A 68 16.15 7.05 -6.05
CA ALA A 68 16.96 6.94 -4.85
C ALA A 68 16.14 6.25 -3.74
N LEU A 69 16.79 5.36 -3.01
CA LEU A 69 16.25 4.68 -1.84
C LEU A 69 17.14 4.97 -0.64
N ARG A 70 16.54 5.38 0.47
CA ARG A 70 17.21 5.51 1.76
C ARG A 70 16.45 4.69 2.80
N GLN A 71 17.19 3.92 3.57
CA GLN A 71 16.66 3.19 4.72
C GLN A 71 16.63 4.11 5.96
N GLY A 72 15.71 3.79 6.88
CA GLY A 72 15.63 4.43 8.19
C GLY A 72 16.83 4.14 9.11
N PRO A 73 16.90 4.85 10.22
CA PRO A 73 15.95 5.88 10.71
C PRO A 73 15.97 7.16 9.86
N LEU A 74 14.81 7.78 9.68
CA LEU A 74 14.61 8.92 8.79
C LEU A 74 14.14 10.16 9.60
N PRO A 75 15.06 10.92 10.21
CA PRO A 75 14.67 12.12 10.94
C PRO A 75 14.04 13.17 10.03
N ARG A 76 13.14 14.02 10.57
CA ARG A 76 12.36 14.99 9.78
C ARG A 76 13.22 15.87 8.86
N ARG A 77 14.41 16.28 9.32
CA ARG A 77 15.39 17.06 8.53
C ARG A 77 15.95 16.30 7.32
N GLY A 78 15.84 14.98 7.32
CA GLY A 78 16.27 14.10 6.23
C GLY A 78 15.18 13.78 5.22
N LEU A 79 13.92 14.18 5.49
CA LEU A 79 12.81 14.04 4.55
C LEU A 79 12.73 15.26 3.63
N PRO A 80 12.30 15.08 2.37
CA PRO A 80 12.07 16.20 1.47
C PRO A 80 11.00 17.17 2.00
N PRO A 81 11.00 18.43 1.57
CA PRO A 81 9.92 19.35 1.88
C PRO A 81 8.60 18.85 1.26
N LEU A 82 7.47 19.16 1.89
CA LEU A 82 6.14 18.71 1.43
C LEU A 82 5.79 19.22 0.03
N SER A 83 6.31 20.37 -0.35
CA SER A 83 6.15 20.96 -1.67
C SER A 83 6.92 20.25 -2.79
N ARG A 84 7.93 19.42 -2.43
CA ARG A 84 8.68 18.65 -3.43
C ARG A 84 7.81 17.48 -3.92
N PRO A 85 7.61 17.31 -5.23
CA PRO A 85 6.88 16.16 -5.76
C PRO A 85 7.76 14.89 -5.82
N ASN A 86 7.12 13.76 -6.17
CA ASN A 86 7.77 12.51 -6.53
C ASN A 86 8.58 11.83 -5.41
N TRP A 87 8.13 11.90 -4.17
CA TRP A 87 8.74 11.13 -3.10
C TRP A 87 7.69 10.38 -2.27
N THR A 88 8.11 9.29 -1.66
CA THR A 88 7.28 8.42 -0.84
C THR A 88 8.05 7.96 0.38
N LEU A 89 7.44 8.08 1.56
CA LEU A 89 7.87 7.47 2.80
C LEU A 89 7.04 6.22 3.05
N LEU A 90 7.69 5.11 3.32
CA LEU A 90 7.06 3.85 3.74
C LEU A 90 7.46 3.58 5.19
N VAL A 91 6.50 3.22 6.03
CA VAL A 91 6.73 2.74 7.40
C VAL A 91 6.10 1.36 7.53
N GLN A 92 6.97 0.37 7.72
CA GLN A 92 6.62 -1.05 7.81
C GLN A 92 6.24 -1.43 9.24
N GLY A 93 5.43 -2.47 9.42
CA GLY A 93 5.08 -2.99 10.75
C GLY A 93 4.40 -1.96 11.66
N LEU A 94 3.57 -1.08 11.10
CA LEU A 94 2.94 0.00 11.87
C LEU A 94 2.06 -0.53 13.00
N ASP A 95 1.47 -1.70 12.83
CA ASP A 95 0.64 -2.40 13.82
C ASP A 95 1.40 -2.79 15.10
N LEU A 96 2.73 -2.87 15.04
CA LEU A 96 3.60 -3.11 16.21
C LEU A 96 3.83 -1.84 17.05
N HIS A 97 3.49 -0.67 16.53
CA HIS A 97 3.83 0.62 17.13
C HIS A 97 2.60 1.51 17.42
N VAL A 98 1.45 1.21 16.81
CA VAL A 98 0.25 2.06 16.83
C VAL A 98 -1.00 1.22 17.01
N ASP A 99 -1.70 1.39 18.12
CA ASP A 99 -2.92 0.62 18.46
C ASP A 99 -4.01 0.75 17.39
N ALA A 100 -4.19 1.94 16.81
CA ALA A 100 -5.15 2.14 15.73
C ALA A 100 -4.79 1.35 14.45
N ALA A 101 -3.50 1.17 14.16
CA ALA A 101 -3.04 0.33 13.05
C ALA A 101 -3.25 -1.15 13.36
N HIS A 102 -3.00 -1.59 14.60
CA HIS A 102 -3.32 -2.94 15.04
C HIS A 102 -4.82 -3.23 14.94
N ALA A 103 -5.67 -2.29 15.36
CA ALA A 103 -7.13 -2.41 15.25
C ALA A 103 -7.59 -2.47 13.77
N LEU A 104 -6.95 -1.71 12.88
CA LEU A 104 -7.21 -1.77 11.45
C LEU A 104 -6.83 -3.14 10.88
N LEU A 105 -5.63 -3.63 11.19
CA LEU A 105 -5.14 -4.96 10.76
C LEU A 105 -6.08 -6.08 11.23
N ALA A 106 -6.64 -5.97 12.44
CA ALA A 106 -7.56 -6.95 13.01
C ALA A 106 -8.85 -7.14 12.19
N ARG A 107 -9.25 -6.18 11.36
CA ARG A 107 -10.42 -6.29 10.47
C ARG A 107 -10.21 -7.32 9.35
N PHE A 108 -8.98 -7.69 9.07
CA PHE A 108 -8.61 -8.67 8.05
C PHE A 108 -8.43 -10.09 8.60
N ARG A 109 -8.77 -10.33 9.88
CA ARG A 109 -8.68 -11.65 10.54
C ARG A 109 -9.72 -12.68 10.07
N PHE A 110 -10.42 -12.43 8.98
CA PHE A 110 -11.12 -13.47 8.24
C PHE A 110 -10.15 -14.41 7.51
N VAL A 111 -8.90 -13.98 7.30
CA VAL A 111 -7.76 -14.84 7.02
C VAL A 111 -7.11 -15.20 8.36
N PRO A 112 -6.62 -16.45 8.56
CA PRO A 112 -5.95 -16.83 9.81
C PRO A 112 -4.82 -15.86 10.17
N ALA A 113 -4.72 -15.49 11.46
CA ALA A 113 -3.74 -14.52 11.94
C ALA A 113 -2.28 -14.91 11.60
N ALA A 114 -1.99 -16.20 11.52
CA ALA A 114 -0.66 -16.70 11.11
C ALA A 114 -0.29 -16.36 9.65
N ARG A 115 -1.25 -15.92 8.84
CA ARG A 115 -1.05 -15.49 7.44
C ARG A 115 -0.97 -13.98 7.31
N LEU A 116 -1.40 -13.21 8.31
CA LEU A 116 -1.21 -11.77 8.36
C LEU A 116 0.29 -11.48 8.56
N ASP A 117 0.86 -10.66 7.69
CA ASP A 117 2.24 -10.22 7.83
C ASP A 117 2.27 -8.95 8.69
N ASP A 118 1.93 -7.82 8.11
CA ASP A 118 1.94 -6.53 8.78
C ASP A 118 1.00 -5.52 8.13
N LEU A 119 0.92 -4.35 8.76
CA LEU A 119 0.37 -3.16 8.17
C LEU A 119 1.50 -2.16 7.86
N MET A 120 1.72 -1.88 6.58
CA MET A 120 2.60 -0.81 6.11
C MET A 120 1.76 0.44 5.83
N LEU A 121 2.20 1.61 6.31
CA LEU A 121 1.60 2.89 5.94
C LEU A 121 2.56 3.69 5.06
N SER A 122 2.07 4.12 3.90
CA SER A 122 2.81 5.01 3.02
C SER A 122 2.26 6.42 3.06
N TYR A 123 3.16 7.41 3.06
CA TYR A 123 2.87 8.79 2.70
C TYR A 123 3.55 9.11 1.37
N ALA A 124 2.85 9.80 0.47
CA ALA A 124 3.43 10.23 -0.80
C ALA A 124 3.04 11.67 -1.13
N SER A 125 4.01 12.44 -1.61
CA SER A 125 3.77 13.74 -2.25
C SER A 125 3.18 13.53 -3.66
N ASP A 126 2.70 14.58 -4.29
CA ASP A 126 2.18 14.50 -5.66
C ASP A 126 3.18 13.82 -6.61
N GLY A 127 2.69 12.88 -7.42
CA GLY A 127 3.53 12.05 -8.30
C GLY A 127 4.38 11.00 -7.59
N GLY A 128 4.37 10.95 -6.24
CA GLY A 128 5.12 9.95 -5.47
C GLY A 128 4.59 8.54 -5.64
N GLY A 129 5.49 7.56 -5.57
CA GLY A 129 5.21 6.14 -5.72
C GLY A 129 6.50 5.34 -5.64
N VAL A 130 6.41 4.02 -5.83
CA VAL A 130 7.55 3.09 -5.77
C VAL A 130 7.90 2.48 -7.13
N GLY A 131 7.16 2.90 -8.18
CA GLY A 131 7.28 2.34 -9.52
C GLY A 131 6.57 1.00 -9.68
N PRO A 132 6.53 0.47 -10.92
CA PRO A 132 5.87 -0.78 -11.21
C PRO A 132 6.65 -1.97 -10.64
N HIS A 133 5.96 -2.85 -9.91
CA HIS A 133 6.56 -4.02 -9.25
C HIS A 133 5.56 -5.17 -9.14
N ILE A 134 6.03 -6.32 -8.66
CA ILE A 134 5.22 -7.51 -8.38
C ILE A 134 5.52 -7.94 -6.96
N ASP A 135 4.47 -8.21 -6.20
CA ASP A 135 4.57 -8.85 -4.90
C ASP A 135 4.37 -10.37 -5.01
N SER A 136 5.05 -11.11 -4.16
CA SER A 136 4.90 -12.58 -4.06
C SER A 136 3.81 -12.99 -3.07
N TYR A 137 3.06 -12.03 -2.53
CA TYR A 137 2.05 -12.21 -1.50
C TYR A 137 0.76 -11.44 -1.85
N ASP A 138 -0.32 -11.78 -1.15
CA ASP A 138 -1.58 -11.05 -1.25
C ASP A 138 -1.50 -9.72 -0.51
N VAL A 139 -2.10 -8.68 -1.07
CA VAL A 139 -2.12 -7.35 -0.43
C VAL A 139 -3.48 -6.67 -0.60
N PHE A 140 -3.97 -6.06 0.48
CA PHE A 140 -5.05 -5.09 0.44
C PHE A 140 -4.48 -3.68 0.56
N LEU A 141 -4.82 -2.83 -0.39
CA LEU A 141 -4.37 -1.45 -0.52
C LEU A 141 -5.54 -0.53 -0.19
N LEU A 142 -5.64 -0.09 1.06
CA LEU A 142 -6.72 0.75 1.55
C LEU A 142 -6.29 2.21 1.50
N GLN A 143 -7.01 3.04 0.74
CA GLN A 143 -6.75 4.47 0.69
C GLN A 143 -7.32 5.13 1.94
N VAL A 144 -6.46 5.76 2.75
CA VAL A 144 -6.86 6.36 4.04
C VAL A 144 -6.80 7.88 4.05
N SER A 145 -6.06 8.51 3.12
CA SER A 145 -6.01 9.97 2.94
C SER A 145 -5.56 10.33 1.53
N GLY A 146 -6.03 11.47 1.01
CA GLY A 146 -5.69 11.92 -0.34
C GLY A 146 -6.10 10.92 -1.41
N ARG A 147 -5.49 10.97 -2.57
CA ARG A 147 -5.85 10.14 -3.72
C ARG A 147 -4.63 9.43 -4.30
N ARG A 148 -4.82 8.19 -4.75
CA ARG A 148 -3.79 7.41 -5.42
C ARG A 148 -4.35 6.74 -6.66
N ARG A 149 -3.65 6.89 -7.78
CA ARG A 149 -3.94 6.15 -9.00
C ARG A 149 -3.18 4.83 -8.95
N TRP A 150 -3.93 3.74 -8.94
CA TRP A 150 -3.38 2.40 -9.10
C TRP A 150 -3.57 1.93 -10.53
N ARG A 151 -2.47 1.44 -11.11
CA ARG A 151 -2.45 0.74 -12.39
C ARG A 151 -1.97 -0.68 -12.14
N TYR A 152 -2.64 -1.68 -12.68
CA TYR A 152 -2.28 -3.06 -12.46
C TYR A 152 -2.65 -3.94 -13.66
N GLY A 153 -2.00 -5.13 -13.76
CA GLY A 153 -2.21 -6.08 -14.84
C GLY A 153 -1.37 -7.34 -14.65
N ARG A 154 -1.64 -8.35 -15.46
CA ARG A 154 -0.80 -9.55 -15.51
C ARG A 154 0.52 -9.22 -16.16
N CYS A 155 1.61 -9.79 -15.63
CA CYS A 155 2.93 -9.72 -16.23
C CYS A 155 3.47 -11.14 -16.40
N ALA A 156 3.44 -11.64 -17.62
CA ALA A 156 3.82 -13.03 -17.90
C ALA A 156 5.33 -13.27 -17.76
N GLN A 157 6.14 -12.24 -18.05
CA GLN A 157 7.61 -12.32 -17.99
C GLN A 157 8.16 -11.10 -17.25
N PRO A 158 8.22 -11.15 -15.91
CA PRO A 158 8.73 -10.04 -15.13
C PRO A 158 10.25 -9.90 -15.32
N VAL A 159 10.68 -8.79 -15.89
CA VAL A 159 12.09 -8.44 -16.00
C VAL A 159 12.35 -7.22 -15.13
N LEU A 160 13.30 -7.32 -14.20
CA LEU A 160 13.67 -6.23 -13.33
C LEU A 160 14.52 -5.19 -14.07
N ARG A 161 14.29 -3.94 -13.75
CA ARG A 161 15.06 -2.82 -14.24
C ARG A 161 16.44 -2.79 -13.56
N ALA A 162 17.49 -2.87 -14.36
CA ALA A 162 18.86 -2.76 -13.87
C ALA A 162 19.19 -1.32 -13.42
N GLY A 163 20.11 -1.18 -12.47
CA GLY A 163 20.65 0.12 -12.04
C GLY A 163 19.71 0.97 -11.18
N VAL A 164 18.63 0.39 -10.65
CA VAL A 164 17.74 1.04 -9.68
C VAL A 164 17.78 0.30 -8.34
N PRO A 165 17.68 1.00 -7.19
CA PRO A 165 17.74 0.37 -5.87
C PRO A 165 16.43 -0.30 -5.45
N LEU A 166 15.48 -0.46 -6.35
CA LEU A 166 14.14 -1.02 -6.13
C LEU A 166 13.93 -2.25 -7.02
N LYS A 167 13.13 -3.20 -6.57
CA LYS A 167 12.68 -4.34 -7.39
C LYS A 167 11.59 -3.88 -8.37
N MET A 168 11.97 -2.99 -9.28
CA MET A 168 11.06 -2.37 -10.23
C MET A 168 11.10 -3.09 -11.57
N LEU A 169 9.95 -3.24 -12.22
CA LEU A 169 9.86 -3.81 -13.56
C LEU A 169 10.45 -2.86 -14.59
N SER A 170 11.19 -3.42 -15.56
CA SER A 170 11.73 -2.67 -16.70
C SER A 170 10.64 -2.26 -17.71
N HIS A 171 9.59 -3.11 -17.79
CA HIS A 171 8.43 -2.92 -18.65
C HIS A 171 7.16 -3.32 -17.92
N PHE A 172 6.11 -2.51 -18.05
CA PHE A 172 4.82 -2.76 -17.42
C PHE A 172 3.69 -2.15 -18.26
N GLU A 173 2.81 -2.99 -18.75
CA GLU A 173 1.59 -2.60 -19.48
C GLU A 173 0.37 -2.92 -18.60
N PRO A 174 -0.21 -1.92 -17.92
CA PRO A 174 -1.38 -2.13 -17.10
C PRO A 174 -2.61 -2.38 -17.97
N THR A 175 -3.44 -3.33 -17.56
CA THR A 175 -4.77 -3.58 -18.16
C THR A 175 -5.87 -2.78 -17.48
N GLU A 176 -5.63 -2.36 -16.24
CA GLU A 176 -6.59 -1.64 -15.39
C GLU A 176 -5.95 -0.38 -14.80
N SER A 177 -6.76 0.67 -14.64
CA SER A 177 -6.34 1.93 -14.01
C SER A 177 -7.49 2.54 -13.22
N HIS A 178 -7.31 2.71 -11.91
CA HIS A 178 -8.32 3.26 -11.02
C HIS A 178 -7.73 4.33 -10.10
N LEU A 179 -8.45 5.45 -9.94
CA LEU A 179 -8.17 6.44 -8.91
C LEU A 179 -8.91 6.02 -7.65
N LEU A 180 -8.18 5.81 -6.56
CA LEU A 180 -8.75 5.49 -5.24
C LEU A 180 -8.78 6.77 -4.40
N GLU A 181 -9.91 6.93 -3.69
CA GLU A 181 -10.21 7.98 -2.72
C GLU A 181 -10.34 7.37 -1.31
N PRO A 182 -10.30 8.17 -0.23
CA PRO A 182 -10.42 7.65 1.12
C PRO A 182 -11.64 6.74 1.30
N GLY A 183 -11.42 5.56 1.83
CA GLY A 183 -12.42 4.50 1.96
C GLY A 183 -12.42 3.46 0.84
N ASP A 184 -11.84 3.75 -0.32
CA ASP A 184 -11.68 2.77 -1.40
C ASP A 184 -10.57 1.78 -1.08
N MET A 185 -10.71 0.56 -1.56
CA MET A 185 -9.73 -0.51 -1.37
C MET A 185 -9.51 -1.31 -2.65
N LEU A 186 -8.26 -1.65 -2.92
CA LEU A 186 -7.86 -2.56 -3.98
C LEU A 186 -7.16 -3.78 -3.35
N TYR A 187 -7.67 -4.98 -3.63
CA TYR A 187 -6.98 -6.22 -3.35
C TYR A 187 -6.24 -6.70 -4.59
N LEU A 188 -4.99 -7.09 -4.42
CA LEU A 188 -4.16 -7.71 -5.46
C LEU A 188 -3.61 -9.04 -4.99
N PRO A 189 -3.80 -10.13 -5.75
CA PRO A 189 -3.17 -11.41 -5.46
C PRO A 189 -1.71 -11.44 -5.92
N PRO A 190 -0.92 -12.43 -5.48
CA PRO A 190 0.46 -12.62 -5.91
C PRO A 190 0.60 -12.63 -7.43
N GLY A 191 1.72 -12.09 -7.93
CA GLY A 191 2.05 -12.11 -9.35
C GLY A 191 1.31 -11.09 -10.21
N TRP A 192 0.51 -10.20 -9.64
CA TRP A 192 -0.06 -9.07 -10.35
C TRP A 192 0.89 -7.87 -10.29
N ALA A 193 1.37 -7.47 -11.47
CA ALA A 193 2.17 -6.27 -11.60
C ALA A 193 1.32 -5.04 -11.32
N HIS A 194 1.85 -4.09 -10.54
CA HIS A 194 1.12 -2.88 -10.17
C HIS A 194 2.04 -1.71 -9.87
N GLU A 195 1.49 -0.52 -9.98
CA GLU A 195 2.11 0.72 -9.48
C GLU A 195 1.05 1.66 -8.93
N GLY A 196 1.38 2.33 -7.84
CA GLY A 196 0.57 3.37 -7.24
C GLY A 196 1.25 4.72 -7.32
N THR A 197 0.56 5.71 -7.91
CA THR A 197 1.05 7.09 -8.00
C THR A 197 0.11 8.02 -7.26
N ALA A 198 0.64 8.82 -6.34
CA ALA A 198 -0.13 9.82 -5.62
C ALA A 198 -0.62 10.92 -6.58
N VAL A 199 -1.85 11.38 -6.37
CA VAL A 199 -2.48 12.46 -7.13
C VAL A 199 -2.88 13.58 -6.16
N GLY A 200 -2.13 14.67 -6.20
CA GLY A 200 -2.26 15.77 -5.26
C GLY A 200 -1.52 15.52 -3.94
N ALA A 201 -1.85 16.33 -2.94
CA ALA A 201 -1.17 16.31 -1.64
C ALA A 201 -1.73 15.24 -0.68
N ASP A 202 -0.97 14.98 0.39
CA ASP A 202 -1.39 14.20 1.56
C ASP A 202 -1.93 12.79 1.25
N CYS A 203 -1.35 12.14 0.26
CA CYS A 203 -1.72 10.78 -0.13
C CYS A 203 -1.16 9.76 0.87
N MET A 204 -2.05 9.05 1.57
CA MET A 204 -1.67 7.97 2.47
C MET A 204 -2.46 6.70 2.14
N THR A 205 -1.74 5.58 2.03
CA THR A 205 -2.30 4.25 1.78
C THR A 205 -1.84 3.29 2.86
N ALA A 206 -2.79 2.59 3.47
CA ALA A 206 -2.52 1.46 4.35
C ALA A 206 -2.50 0.17 3.53
N SER A 207 -1.38 -0.52 3.54
CA SER A 207 -1.19 -1.80 2.86
C SER A 207 -1.18 -2.92 3.89
N VAL A 208 -2.08 -3.89 3.75
CA VAL A 208 -2.14 -5.08 4.61
C VAL A 208 -1.62 -6.26 3.80
N GLY A 209 -0.46 -6.77 4.20
CA GLY A 209 0.24 -7.88 3.56
C GLY A 209 -0.08 -9.23 4.20
N PHE A 210 0.03 -10.30 3.40
CA PHE A 210 -0.20 -11.69 3.84
C PHE A 210 0.91 -12.61 3.32
N ARG A 211 1.33 -13.55 4.15
CA ARG A 211 2.33 -14.58 3.80
C ARG A 211 1.72 -15.96 3.63
#